data_66610c52c520e43bb1d30b705cd2bc45
#
_entry.id   66610c52c520e43bb1d30b705cd2bc45
#
_cell.length_a   1.000
_cell.length_b   1.000
_cell.length_c   1.000
_cell.angle_alpha   90.00
_cell.angle_beta   90.00
_cell.angle_gamma   90.00
#
_symmetry.space_group_name_H-M   'P 1'
#
loop_
_entity.id
_entity.type
_entity.pdbx_description
1 polymer ?
#
loop_
_entity_poly.entity_id
_entity_poly.type
_entity_poly.pdbx_seq_one_letter_code
_entity_poly.pdbx_strand_id
1 'polypeptide(L)'
;RDVAPSRGLGDVYKRQPQETGEVIFNFYSCGATQLLINGEEVKKFTNKHGGRGQAYAMHAEAGKPYDIEIRFQYFSGDAQLNFDLGFKEEVNIKNTVAKVKDADVVIFAGGISPSLEGEEMGVNLPGFRKGDRTDIELPAVQRELIKALCDAGKKVIFVNFSGSPIAMEPETKYCQAILQAWYPGQSGGKAAAEVLFGDYNPAGRLPVTFYRNITQLPDFEDYNMTGRTYRYFKGDPLFPFGYGLSYTTFNYGNIKLEQTIKVGETAKIIVPVTNTGNRDGEEVVQVYLKKQEDAEGPVKTLRAFKRVQIPAGKTVNVELELTPKQLEWWDAQTNTMRTIAGNFDIMVGGNSKDAELQVKTLTLQ
;
A
#
# COMPACT_ATOMS: atom_id res chain seq x y z
N ARG A 1 33.24 9.09 -15.09
CA ARG A 1 33.39 10.48 -14.74
C ARG A 1 34.24 10.51 -13.52
N ASP A 2 35.45 10.88 -13.77
CA ASP A 2 36.59 10.62 -12.92
C ASP A 2 36.55 11.46 -11.66
N VAL A 3 35.94 10.95 -10.63
CA VAL A 3 36.13 11.44 -9.27
C VAL A 3 37.26 10.62 -8.67
N ALA A 4 38.41 11.22 -8.52
CA ALA A 4 39.53 10.57 -7.85
C ALA A 4 39.09 10.11 -6.45
N PRO A 5 39.44 8.88 -6.02
CA PRO A 5 38.86 8.26 -4.82
C PRO A 5 39.19 8.95 -3.48
N SER A 6 39.84 10.09 -3.47
CA SER A 6 40.29 10.77 -2.26
C SER A 6 39.94 12.27 -2.16
N ARG A 7 39.13 12.81 -3.05
CA ARG A 7 38.72 14.20 -2.98
C ARG A 7 37.34 14.33 -2.40
N GLY A 8 37.27 14.94 -1.21
CA GLY A 8 36.01 15.35 -0.60
C GLY A 8 35.31 16.43 -1.48
N LEU A 9 34.01 16.31 -1.61
CA LEU A 9 33.15 17.39 -2.12
C LEU A 9 32.73 18.26 -0.94
N GLY A 10 32.98 19.55 -1.04
CA GLY A 10 32.48 20.56 -0.10
C GLY A 10 31.51 21.47 -0.83
N ASP A 11 30.41 21.79 -0.20
CA ASP A 11 29.48 22.80 -0.68
C ASP A 11 29.25 23.85 0.43
N VAL A 12 29.28 25.14 0.08
CA VAL A 12 29.13 26.21 1.04
C VAL A 12 27.90 27.03 0.68
N TYR A 13 26.96 27.10 1.62
CA TYR A 13 25.74 27.88 1.50
C TYR A 13 25.69 28.99 2.53
N LYS A 14 25.27 30.18 2.11
CA LYS A 14 24.86 31.25 3.04
C LYS A 14 23.36 31.15 3.27
N ARG A 15 22.97 30.91 4.53
CA ARG A 15 21.56 30.89 4.94
C ARG A 15 21.32 32.01 5.95
N GLN A 16 20.24 32.74 5.71
CA GLN A 16 19.75 33.76 6.62
C GLN A 16 18.35 33.39 7.03
N PRO A 17 18.16 32.87 8.27
CA PRO A 17 16.85 32.47 8.77
C PRO A 17 15.93 33.71 8.82
N GLN A 18 14.67 33.49 8.51
CA GLN A 18 13.64 34.52 8.65
C GLN A 18 13.01 34.55 10.05
N GLU A 19 13.17 33.47 10.80
CA GLU A 19 12.66 33.31 12.15
C GLU A 19 13.76 32.84 13.10
N THR A 20 13.63 33.23 14.38
CA THR A 20 14.52 32.76 15.44
C THR A 20 13.98 31.46 16.00
N GLY A 21 14.80 30.38 16.08
CA GLY A 21 14.37 29.11 16.60
C GLY A 21 15.41 28.00 16.47
N GLU A 22 15.00 26.79 16.84
CA GLU A 22 15.83 25.59 16.69
C GLU A 22 15.81 25.11 15.25
N VAL A 23 16.97 25.09 14.61
CA VAL A 23 17.19 24.56 13.26
C VAL A 23 17.82 23.20 13.36
N ILE A 24 17.29 22.22 12.62
CA ILE A 24 17.81 20.86 12.54
C ILE A 24 18.40 20.61 11.16
N PHE A 25 19.61 20.09 11.16
CA PHE A 25 20.31 19.55 10.02
C PHE A 25 20.15 18.03 10.05
N ASN A 26 19.47 17.46 9.08
CA ASN A 26 19.30 16.02 8.92
C ASN A 26 20.21 15.52 7.80
N PHE A 27 20.96 14.48 8.09
CA PHE A 27 21.83 13.82 7.13
C PHE A 27 21.43 12.36 7.01
N TYR A 28 21.44 11.85 5.79
CA TYR A 28 21.45 10.43 5.53
C TYR A 28 22.59 10.15 4.56
N SER A 29 23.66 9.51 5.03
CA SER A 29 24.87 9.36 4.23
C SER A 29 25.51 7.99 4.36
N CYS A 30 26.19 7.56 3.29
CA CYS A 30 27.15 6.48 3.26
C CYS A 30 28.51 7.08 2.89
N GLY A 31 29.40 7.27 3.89
CA GLY A 31 30.69 7.94 3.79
C GLY A 31 31.03 8.69 5.07
N ALA A 32 32.11 9.48 5.07
CA ALA A 32 32.42 10.43 6.12
C ALA A 32 31.79 11.79 5.82
N THR A 33 31.09 12.35 6.77
CA THR A 33 30.40 13.64 6.65
C THR A 33 30.86 14.57 7.77
N GLN A 34 31.14 15.81 7.44
CA GLN A 34 31.47 16.90 8.36
C GLN A 34 30.53 18.07 8.08
N LEU A 35 29.95 18.63 9.13
CA LEU A 35 29.22 19.89 9.10
C LEU A 35 30.04 20.96 9.78
N LEU A 36 30.27 22.07 9.09
CA LEU A 36 30.88 23.24 9.65
C LEU A 36 29.87 24.41 9.59
N ILE A 37 29.80 25.18 10.66
CA ILE A 37 29.00 26.40 10.74
C ILE A 37 29.93 27.56 11.05
N ASN A 38 29.95 28.57 10.21
CA ASN A 38 30.86 29.71 10.29
C ASN A 38 32.35 29.31 10.42
N GLY A 39 32.72 28.20 9.75
CA GLY A 39 34.07 27.67 9.74
C GLY A 39 34.42 26.73 10.93
N GLU A 40 33.54 26.58 11.91
CA GLU A 40 33.72 25.66 13.04
C GLU A 40 33.08 24.30 12.73
N GLU A 41 33.82 23.18 12.97
CA GLU A 41 33.28 21.82 12.85
C GLU A 41 32.32 21.52 14.00
N VAL A 42 31.01 21.44 13.72
CA VAL A 42 29.98 21.22 14.73
C VAL A 42 29.48 19.77 14.76
N LYS A 43 29.67 19.02 13.66
CA LYS A 43 29.29 17.60 13.59
C LYS A 43 30.20 16.85 12.63
N LYS A 44 30.63 15.66 13.05
CA LYS A 44 31.40 14.72 12.23
C LYS A 44 30.95 13.30 12.50
N PHE A 45 30.75 12.52 11.44
CA PHE A 45 30.42 11.11 11.56
C PHE A 45 30.85 10.32 10.32
N THR A 46 30.95 9.01 10.45
CA THR A 46 31.37 8.12 9.35
C THR A 46 30.49 6.87 9.34
N ASN A 47 29.85 6.62 8.21
CA ASN A 47 29.08 5.42 7.93
C ASN A 47 29.78 4.64 6.81
N LYS A 48 30.38 3.50 7.12
CA LYS A 48 31.17 2.71 6.15
C LYS A 48 30.33 1.74 5.34
N HIS A 49 29.18 1.30 5.88
CA HIS A 49 28.31 0.30 5.29
C HIS A 49 26.85 0.77 5.38
N GLY A 50 26.27 1.04 4.22
CA GLY A 50 24.90 1.54 4.10
C GLY A 50 24.71 2.98 4.62
N GLY A 51 23.67 3.63 4.14
CA GLY A 51 23.29 4.96 4.61
C GLY A 51 22.73 4.90 6.03
N ARG A 52 23.08 5.90 6.86
CA ARG A 52 22.50 6.08 8.19
C ARG A 52 22.12 7.53 8.41
N GLY A 53 21.00 7.73 9.11
CA GLY A 53 20.53 9.03 9.54
C GLY A 53 21.38 9.59 10.70
N GLN A 54 21.70 10.87 10.61
CA GLN A 54 22.34 11.66 11.67
C GLN A 54 21.69 13.03 11.70
N ALA A 55 21.59 13.63 12.88
CA ALA A 55 21.05 14.98 13.03
C ALA A 55 21.99 15.86 13.86
N TYR A 56 21.93 17.16 13.59
CA TYR A 56 22.54 18.21 14.42
C TYR A 56 21.52 19.35 14.57
N ALA A 57 21.36 19.86 15.77
CA ALA A 57 20.45 20.95 16.07
C ALA A 57 21.25 22.17 16.56
N MET A 58 20.86 23.36 16.12
CA MET A 58 21.39 24.62 16.61
C MET A 58 20.28 25.65 16.76
N HIS A 59 20.49 26.61 17.68
CA HIS A 59 19.62 27.78 17.75
C HIS A 59 20.09 28.81 16.71
N ALA A 60 19.18 29.21 15.82
CA ALA A 60 19.44 30.22 14.79
C ALA A 60 18.63 31.48 15.07
N GLU A 61 19.22 32.63 14.81
CA GLU A 61 18.62 33.98 15.03
C GLU A 61 18.14 34.54 13.69
N ALA A 62 16.91 35.10 13.68
CA ALA A 62 16.35 35.75 12.49
C ALA A 62 17.27 36.84 11.97
N GLY A 63 17.46 36.90 10.66
CA GLY A 63 18.26 37.91 10.01
C GLY A 63 19.79 37.73 10.13
N LYS A 64 20.27 36.78 10.94
CA LYS A 64 21.70 36.53 11.10
C LYS A 64 22.18 35.53 10.03
N PRO A 65 23.21 35.89 9.23
CA PRO A 65 23.72 34.94 8.24
C PRO A 65 24.60 33.87 8.89
N TYR A 66 24.44 32.63 8.41
CA TYR A 66 25.27 31.48 8.78
C TYR A 66 25.92 30.90 7.53
N ASP A 67 27.26 30.76 7.57
CA ASP A 67 27.99 30.03 6.54
C ASP A 67 27.95 28.55 6.88
N ILE A 68 27.33 27.77 6.00
CA ILE A 68 27.15 26.33 6.17
C ILE A 68 28.02 25.60 5.18
N GLU A 69 28.95 24.79 5.66
CA GLU A 69 29.83 23.99 4.81
C GLU A 69 29.61 22.51 5.17
N ILE A 70 29.32 21.69 4.14
CA ILE A 70 29.20 20.24 4.27
C ILE A 70 30.35 19.61 3.49
N ARG A 71 31.22 18.87 4.19
CA ARG A 71 32.29 18.08 3.57
C ARG A 71 31.89 16.63 3.61
N PHE A 72 31.91 15.99 2.44
CA PHE A 72 31.60 14.58 2.29
C PHE A 72 32.75 13.84 1.63
N GLN A 73 33.14 12.71 2.23
CA GLN A 73 34.16 11.82 1.69
C GLN A 73 33.58 10.42 1.52
N TYR A 74 33.62 9.95 0.29
CA TYR A 74 33.22 8.61 -0.10
C TYR A 74 34.40 7.63 0.06
N PHE A 75 34.13 6.38 0.50
CA PHE A 75 35.14 5.37 0.67
C PHE A 75 34.97 4.18 -0.28
N SER A 76 33.79 3.54 -0.30
CA SER A 76 33.50 2.39 -1.12
C SER A 76 32.00 2.09 -1.17
N GLY A 77 31.53 1.42 -2.23
CA GLY A 77 30.10 1.10 -2.41
C GLY A 77 29.33 2.25 -3.08
N ASP A 78 28.08 2.47 -2.70
CA ASP A 78 27.26 3.54 -3.25
C ASP A 78 27.51 4.86 -2.48
N ALA A 79 28.00 5.87 -3.17
CA ALA A 79 28.13 7.21 -2.61
C ALA A 79 26.74 7.81 -2.40
N GLN A 80 26.38 8.09 -1.15
CA GLN A 80 25.10 8.69 -0.83
C GLN A 80 25.25 9.78 0.21
N LEU A 81 24.73 10.97 -0.11
CA LEU A 81 24.56 12.08 0.82
C LEU A 81 23.22 12.74 0.53
N ASN A 82 22.28 12.58 1.43
CA ASN A 82 21.05 13.36 1.47
C ASN A 82 21.16 14.33 2.65
N PHE A 83 20.79 15.55 2.42
CA PHE A 83 20.84 16.61 3.40
C PHE A 83 19.54 17.39 3.39
N ASP A 84 19.02 17.66 4.57
CA ASP A 84 17.82 18.47 4.77
C ASP A 84 18.06 19.45 5.93
N LEU A 85 17.46 20.64 5.82
CA LEU A 85 17.59 21.72 6.78
C LEU A 85 16.23 22.37 7.00
N GLY A 86 15.77 22.40 8.25
CA GLY A 86 14.49 23.02 8.60
C GLY A 86 14.39 23.39 10.07
N PHE A 87 13.39 24.19 10.38
CA PHE A 87 13.00 24.43 11.76
C PHE A 87 12.30 23.19 12.32
N LYS A 88 12.57 22.87 13.60
CA LYS A 88 11.83 21.87 14.32
C LYS A 88 10.56 22.51 14.85
N GLU A 89 9.44 22.11 14.32
CA GLU A 89 8.13 22.42 14.86
C GLU A 89 7.51 21.13 15.41
N GLU A 90 6.93 21.20 16.61
CA GLU A 90 6.07 20.14 17.09
C GLU A 90 4.79 20.11 16.25
N VAL A 91 4.29 18.90 15.97
CA VAL A 91 3.02 18.75 15.26
C VAL A 91 1.91 19.38 16.08
N ASN A 92 1.39 20.52 15.62
CA ASN A 92 0.22 21.17 16.20
C ASN A 92 -0.96 21.02 15.25
N ILE A 93 -1.82 20.06 15.57
CA ILE A 93 -3.00 19.73 14.74
C ILE A 93 -3.88 20.96 14.52
N LYS A 94 -4.13 21.76 15.55
CA LYS A 94 -4.96 22.99 15.45
C LYS A 94 -4.35 23.99 14.46
N ASN A 95 -3.05 24.22 14.53
CA ASN A 95 -2.36 25.13 13.62
C ASN A 95 -2.36 24.57 12.19
N THR A 96 -2.18 23.26 12.03
CA THR A 96 -2.22 22.59 10.72
C THR A 96 -3.60 22.73 10.07
N VAL A 97 -4.68 22.52 10.84
CA VAL A 97 -6.07 22.72 10.37
C VAL A 97 -6.30 24.19 9.98
N ALA A 98 -5.78 25.13 10.76
CA ALA A 98 -5.91 26.55 10.46
C ALA A 98 -5.20 26.96 9.15
N LYS A 99 -4.06 26.34 8.82
CA LYS A 99 -3.31 26.61 7.57
C LYS A 99 -4.12 26.25 6.31
N VAL A 100 -5.08 25.35 6.40
CA VAL A 100 -5.92 24.89 5.26
C VAL A 100 -7.36 25.41 5.33
N LYS A 101 -7.63 26.44 6.15
CA LYS A 101 -9.00 26.98 6.36
C LYS A 101 -9.73 27.37 5.07
N ASP A 102 -9.00 27.87 4.09
CA ASP A 102 -9.53 28.35 2.80
C ASP A 102 -9.53 27.27 1.70
N ALA A 103 -9.09 26.04 1.99
CA ALA A 103 -9.12 24.94 1.06
C ALA A 103 -10.49 24.25 1.03
N ASP A 104 -11.04 23.99 -0.17
CA ASP A 104 -12.28 23.23 -0.35
C ASP A 104 -12.07 21.73 -0.15
N VAL A 105 -10.91 21.24 -0.55
CA VAL A 105 -10.49 19.83 -0.49
C VAL A 105 -9.08 19.74 0.05
N VAL A 106 -8.84 18.80 0.94
CA VAL A 106 -7.50 18.48 1.47
C VAL A 106 -7.09 17.11 0.99
N ILE A 107 -5.98 17.02 0.26
CA ILE A 107 -5.35 15.74 -0.08
C ILE A 107 -4.33 15.43 1.01
N PHE A 108 -4.64 14.44 1.84
CA PHE A 108 -3.74 13.97 2.88
C PHE A 108 -2.89 12.81 2.33
N ALA A 109 -1.63 13.07 2.04
CA ALA A 109 -0.66 12.05 1.67
C ALA A 109 0.05 11.54 2.94
N GLY A 110 -0.26 10.33 3.32
CA GLY A 110 0.24 9.73 4.56
C GLY A 110 0.41 8.21 4.43
N GLY A 111 0.57 7.54 5.56
CA GLY A 111 0.79 6.09 5.62
C GLY A 111 2.01 5.73 6.45
N ILE A 112 2.69 4.65 6.09
CA ILE A 112 3.86 4.15 6.81
C ILE A 112 5.05 4.10 5.85
N SER A 113 6.09 4.86 6.18
CA SER A 113 7.31 4.86 5.37
C SER A 113 8.20 3.65 5.64
N PRO A 114 9.05 3.23 4.69
CA PRO A 114 10.03 2.16 4.91
C PRO A 114 11.01 2.44 6.06
N SER A 115 11.19 3.69 6.47
CA SER A 115 12.01 4.06 7.63
C SER A 115 11.35 3.80 8.98
N LEU A 116 10.05 3.49 9.00
CA LEU A 116 9.33 3.03 10.19
C LEU A 116 9.16 1.52 10.20
N GLU A 117 8.88 0.92 9.04
CA GLU A 117 8.61 -0.51 8.84
C GLU A 117 9.81 -1.17 8.15
N GLY A 118 10.91 -1.30 8.84
CA GLY A 118 12.15 -1.88 8.34
C GLY A 118 12.74 -2.93 9.28
N GLU A 119 13.22 -4.03 8.70
CA GLU A 119 13.80 -5.15 9.42
C GLU A 119 14.99 -4.71 10.28
N GLU A 120 15.03 -5.19 11.53
CA GLU A 120 16.10 -4.93 12.52
C GLU A 120 16.47 -3.45 12.73
N MET A 121 15.54 -2.56 12.49
CA MET A 121 15.77 -1.12 12.72
C MET A 121 15.62 -0.75 14.20
N GLY A 122 16.33 0.30 14.63
CA GLY A 122 16.23 0.86 15.98
C GLY A 122 14.94 1.64 16.26
N VAL A 123 13.84 1.33 15.58
CA VAL A 123 12.54 2.02 15.72
C VAL A 123 11.75 1.38 16.85
N ASN A 124 11.43 2.17 17.89
CA ASN A 124 10.54 1.79 18.98
C ASN A 124 9.55 2.94 19.19
N LEU A 125 8.43 2.88 18.51
CA LEU A 125 7.32 3.84 18.56
C LEU A 125 6.01 3.06 18.80
N PRO A 126 4.94 3.69 19.25
CA PRO A 126 3.63 3.04 19.29
C PRO A 126 3.28 2.41 17.93
N GLY A 127 2.95 1.12 17.94
CA GLY A 127 2.70 0.32 16.73
C GLY A 127 3.95 -0.31 16.09
N PHE A 128 5.17 -0.04 16.61
CA PHE A 128 6.43 -0.57 16.06
C PHE A 128 7.40 -1.00 17.16
N ARG A 129 8.07 -2.12 16.96
CA ARG A 129 9.13 -2.63 17.83
C ARG A 129 10.27 -3.17 16.97
N LYS A 130 11.45 -2.56 17.08
CA LYS A 130 12.63 -2.88 16.24
C LYS A 130 12.36 -2.80 14.73
N GLY A 131 11.43 -1.94 14.32
CA GLY A 131 10.98 -1.83 12.96
C GLY A 131 9.82 -2.76 12.57
N ASP A 132 9.57 -3.84 13.33
CA ASP A 132 8.41 -4.71 13.12
C ASP A 132 7.13 -4.05 13.63
N ARG A 133 6.03 -4.31 12.96
CA ARG A 133 4.71 -3.84 13.40
C ARG A 133 4.18 -4.66 14.56
N THR A 134 3.70 -3.97 15.60
CA THR A 134 3.02 -4.59 16.75
C THR A 134 1.49 -4.46 16.67
N ASP A 135 0.99 -3.64 15.74
CA ASP A 135 -0.40 -3.55 15.35
C ASP A 135 -0.50 -3.27 13.84
N ILE A 136 -1.72 -3.13 13.31
CA ILE A 136 -1.97 -2.83 11.90
C ILE A 136 -2.60 -1.43 11.70
N GLU A 137 -2.61 -0.61 12.74
CA GLU A 137 -3.24 0.70 12.72
C GLU A 137 -2.41 1.76 11.99
N LEU A 138 -3.09 2.80 11.52
CA LEU A 138 -2.42 4.02 11.05
C LEU A 138 -1.78 4.73 12.27
N PRO A 139 -0.56 5.31 12.13
CA PRO A 139 0.05 6.07 13.23
C PRO A 139 -0.92 7.12 13.81
N ALA A 140 -1.04 7.15 15.14
CA ALA A 140 -2.08 7.93 15.84
C ALA A 140 -2.10 9.40 15.44
N VAL A 141 -0.93 10.04 15.30
CA VAL A 141 -0.82 11.46 14.90
C VAL A 141 -1.44 11.73 13.52
N GLN A 142 -1.33 10.79 12.59
CA GLN A 142 -1.95 10.93 11.26
C GLN A 142 -3.47 10.79 11.35
N ARG A 143 -3.94 9.78 12.10
CA ARG A 143 -5.37 9.54 12.34
C ARG A 143 -6.04 10.74 13.01
N GLU A 144 -5.40 11.30 14.04
CA GLU A 144 -5.88 12.48 14.74
C GLU A 144 -5.96 13.72 13.82
N LEU A 145 -4.95 13.93 12.99
CA LEU A 145 -4.94 15.04 12.03
C LEU A 145 -6.02 14.88 10.95
N ILE A 146 -6.15 13.68 10.34
CA ILE A 146 -7.20 13.41 9.36
C ILE A 146 -8.58 13.67 9.99
N LYS A 147 -8.82 13.16 11.21
CA LYS A 147 -10.06 13.37 11.92
C LYS A 147 -10.32 14.86 12.19
N ALA A 148 -9.33 15.60 12.67
CA ALA A 148 -9.46 17.02 12.95
C ALA A 148 -9.78 17.85 11.70
N LEU A 149 -9.20 17.50 10.56
CA LEU A 149 -9.52 18.12 9.27
C LEU A 149 -10.98 17.86 8.88
N CYS A 150 -11.46 16.64 9.04
CA CYS A 150 -12.84 16.28 8.75
C CYS A 150 -13.81 16.95 9.73
N ASP A 151 -13.50 17.00 11.03
CA ASP A 151 -14.30 17.68 12.06
C ASP A 151 -14.39 19.20 11.80
N ALA A 152 -13.35 19.78 11.18
CA ALA A 152 -13.35 21.17 10.71
C ALA A 152 -14.14 21.38 9.40
N GLY A 153 -14.87 20.36 8.92
CA GLY A 153 -15.71 20.43 7.74
C GLY A 153 -14.94 20.31 6.41
N LYS A 154 -13.67 19.90 6.44
CA LYS A 154 -12.90 19.72 5.21
C LYS A 154 -13.26 18.41 4.52
N LYS A 155 -13.32 18.44 3.18
CA LYS A 155 -13.39 17.24 2.35
C LYS A 155 -11.97 16.65 2.27
N VAL A 156 -11.73 15.53 2.95
CA VAL A 156 -10.42 14.89 2.98
C VAL A 156 -10.38 13.71 2.02
N ILE A 157 -9.36 13.70 1.15
CA ILE A 157 -9.00 12.55 0.34
C ILE A 157 -7.70 12.00 0.93
N PHE A 158 -7.75 10.76 1.43
CA PHE A 158 -6.59 10.11 2.00
C PHE A 158 -5.85 9.29 0.94
N VAL A 159 -4.63 9.65 0.63
CA VAL A 159 -3.71 8.88 -0.23
C VAL A 159 -2.76 8.12 0.68
N ASN A 160 -3.00 6.82 0.82
CA ASN A 160 -2.24 5.95 1.72
C ASN A 160 -1.04 5.33 1.01
N PHE A 161 0.16 5.72 1.44
CA PHE A 161 1.43 5.14 1.03
C PHE A 161 1.91 4.18 2.12
N SER A 162 1.81 2.88 1.87
CA SER A 162 2.26 1.84 2.81
C SER A 162 2.63 0.57 2.07
N GLY A 163 3.64 -0.15 2.56
CA GLY A 163 4.05 -1.43 1.99
C GLY A 163 3.14 -2.59 2.41
N SER A 164 2.41 -2.43 3.52
CA SER A 164 1.50 -3.42 4.11
C SER A 164 0.08 -2.88 4.25
N PRO A 165 -0.93 -3.74 4.43
CA PRO A 165 -2.29 -3.34 4.76
C PRO A 165 -2.35 -2.57 6.08
N ILE A 166 -3.17 -1.52 6.10
CA ILE A 166 -3.45 -0.72 7.30
C ILE A 166 -4.92 -0.85 7.64
N ALA A 167 -5.22 -1.04 8.94
CA ALA A 167 -6.58 -0.92 9.46
C ALA A 167 -7.00 0.55 9.44
N MET A 168 -7.87 0.90 8.52
CA MET A 168 -8.32 2.27 8.30
C MET A 168 -9.85 2.41 8.40
N GLU A 169 -10.49 1.56 9.22
CA GLU A 169 -11.94 1.60 9.39
C GLU A 169 -12.46 2.98 9.85
N PRO A 170 -11.81 3.70 10.77
CA PRO A 170 -12.24 5.06 11.11
C PRO A 170 -12.20 6.00 9.91
N GLU A 171 -11.14 5.95 9.10
CA GLU A 171 -10.95 6.81 7.94
C GLU A 171 -12.01 6.57 6.85
N THR A 172 -12.52 5.34 6.72
CA THR A 172 -13.61 5.03 5.78
C THR A 172 -14.93 5.70 6.14
N LYS A 173 -15.09 6.14 7.39
CA LYS A 173 -16.34 6.74 7.88
C LYS A 173 -16.41 8.26 7.64
N TYR A 174 -15.25 8.92 7.50
CA TYR A 174 -15.22 10.37 7.40
C TYR A 174 -14.41 10.93 6.23
N CYS A 175 -13.46 10.19 5.65
CA CYS A 175 -12.81 10.62 4.41
C CYS A 175 -13.75 10.49 3.21
N GLN A 176 -13.66 11.44 2.28
CA GLN A 176 -14.47 11.39 1.05
C GLN A 176 -14.01 10.31 0.08
N ALA A 177 -12.71 10.03 0.06
CA ALA A 177 -12.10 8.95 -0.70
C ALA A 177 -10.81 8.50 -0.05
N ILE A 178 -10.44 7.23 -0.30
CA ILE A 178 -9.15 6.65 0.09
C ILE A 178 -8.52 6.02 -1.15
N LEU A 179 -7.29 6.42 -1.44
CA LEU A 179 -6.47 5.84 -2.51
C LEU A 179 -5.32 5.04 -1.89
N GLN A 180 -5.32 3.72 -2.07
CA GLN A 180 -4.20 2.87 -1.67
C GLN A 180 -3.11 2.95 -2.75
N ALA A 181 -2.03 3.66 -2.46
CA ALA A 181 -0.95 3.94 -3.41
C ALA A 181 0.27 3.02 -3.24
N TRP A 182 0.34 2.22 -2.19
CA TRP A 182 1.46 1.33 -1.86
C TRP A 182 2.79 2.09 -1.75
N TYR A 183 3.92 1.46 -2.06
CA TYR A 183 5.20 2.12 -2.30
C TYR A 183 5.39 2.27 -3.81
N PRO A 184 5.01 3.42 -4.39
CA PRO A 184 5.06 3.62 -5.82
C PRO A 184 6.50 3.84 -6.30
N GLY A 185 6.73 3.53 -7.58
CA GLY A 185 8.00 3.84 -8.23
C GLY A 185 8.13 5.32 -8.63
N GLN A 186 9.06 5.58 -9.53
CA GLN A 186 9.43 6.93 -9.99
C GLN A 186 8.24 7.81 -10.41
N SER A 187 7.22 7.24 -11.04
CA SER A 187 6.04 7.96 -11.52
C SER A 187 4.85 7.93 -10.57
N GLY A 188 5.05 7.56 -9.30
CA GLY A 188 3.96 7.37 -8.33
C GLY A 188 3.12 8.62 -8.09
N GLY A 189 3.74 9.79 -7.96
CA GLY A 189 3.03 11.06 -7.81
C GLY A 189 2.16 11.39 -9.02
N LYS A 190 2.67 11.14 -10.24
CA LYS A 190 1.89 11.31 -11.48
C LYS A 190 0.70 10.35 -11.52
N ALA A 191 0.91 9.07 -11.23
CA ALA A 191 -0.17 8.07 -11.22
C ALA A 191 -1.27 8.41 -10.21
N ALA A 192 -0.90 8.84 -8.99
CA ALA A 192 -1.87 9.30 -8.00
C ALA A 192 -2.65 10.53 -8.49
N ALA A 193 -1.97 11.53 -9.07
CA ALA A 193 -2.61 12.72 -9.61
C ALA A 193 -3.59 12.39 -10.74
N GLU A 194 -3.21 11.56 -11.70
CA GLU A 194 -4.08 11.15 -12.82
C GLU A 194 -5.36 10.47 -12.32
N VAL A 195 -5.28 9.66 -11.26
CA VAL A 195 -6.47 9.10 -10.60
C VAL A 195 -7.27 10.19 -9.91
N LEU A 196 -6.65 11.03 -9.08
CA LEU A 196 -7.34 12.04 -8.28
C LEU A 196 -8.07 13.08 -9.15
N PHE A 197 -7.47 13.48 -10.27
CA PHE A 197 -8.06 14.44 -11.20
C PHE A 197 -8.92 13.79 -12.29
N GLY A 198 -8.99 12.47 -12.33
CA GLY A 198 -9.85 11.73 -13.22
C GLY A 198 -9.31 11.55 -14.64
N ASP A 199 -8.04 11.83 -14.88
CA ASP A 199 -7.38 11.57 -16.16
C ASP A 199 -7.27 10.06 -16.43
N TYR A 200 -7.13 9.27 -15.37
CA TYR A 200 -7.14 7.82 -15.41
C TYR A 200 -8.29 7.24 -14.58
N ASN A 201 -9.06 6.32 -15.15
CA ASN A 201 -10.08 5.58 -14.42
C ASN A 201 -9.43 4.38 -13.70
N PRO A 202 -9.41 4.34 -12.35
CA PRO A 202 -8.72 3.29 -11.63
C PRO A 202 -9.32 1.91 -11.90
N ALA A 203 -8.44 0.92 -12.08
CA ALA A 203 -8.79 -0.49 -12.25
C ALA A 203 -7.98 -1.42 -11.31
N GLY A 204 -7.19 -0.85 -10.41
CA GLY A 204 -6.44 -1.59 -9.41
C GLY A 204 -7.35 -2.37 -8.47
N ARG A 205 -6.89 -3.56 -8.06
CA ARG A 205 -7.57 -4.42 -7.09
C ARG A 205 -6.60 -4.77 -5.96
N LEU A 206 -7.11 -4.79 -4.73
CA LEU A 206 -6.29 -5.12 -3.56
C LEU A 206 -5.78 -6.57 -3.64
N PRO A 207 -4.45 -6.79 -3.62
CA PRO A 207 -3.88 -8.13 -3.72
C PRO A 207 -3.84 -8.89 -2.39
N VAL A 208 -4.44 -8.32 -1.34
CA VAL A 208 -4.49 -8.86 0.01
C VAL A 208 -5.81 -8.47 0.69
N THR A 209 -6.16 -9.18 1.77
CA THR A 209 -7.30 -8.84 2.63
C THR A 209 -6.92 -7.69 3.56
N PHE A 210 -7.75 -6.66 3.66
CA PHE A 210 -7.62 -5.58 4.64
C PHE A 210 -8.53 -5.86 5.83
N TYR A 211 -7.96 -6.04 7.01
CA TYR A 211 -8.70 -6.26 8.25
C TYR A 211 -9.17 -4.94 8.86
N ARG A 212 -10.21 -5.00 9.68
CA ARG A 212 -10.75 -3.83 10.39
C ARG A 212 -9.83 -3.37 11.51
N ASN A 213 -9.22 -4.32 12.22
CA ASN A 213 -8.28 -4.09 13.31
C ASN A 213 -7.50 -5.37 13.61
N ILE A 214 -6.54 -5.29 14.51
CA ILE A 214 -5.66 -6.41 14.90
C ILE A 214 -6.43 -7.60 15.50
N THR A 215 -7.60 -7.39 16.11
CA THR A 215 -8.35 -8.48 16.76
C THR A 215 -8.99 -9.47 15.78
N GLN A 216 -9.00 -9.13 14.49
CA GLN A 216 -9.42 -10.05 13.43
C GLN A 216 -8.32 -11.03 13.02
N LEU A 217 -7.09 -10.84 13.49
CA LEU A 217 -5.97 -11.73 13.20
C LEU A 217 -5.78 -12.73 14.36
N PRO A 218 -5.36 -13.96 14.07
CA PRO A 218 -4.84 -14.87 15.07
C PRO A 218 -3.60 -14.33 15.76
N ASP A 219 -3.21 -14.93 16.88
CA ASP A 219 -1.96 -14.59 17.58
C ASP A 219 -0.77 -14.58 16.62
N PHE A 220 0.17 -13.67 16.85
CA PHE A 220 1.34 -13.50 16.00
C PHE A 220 2.21 -14.77 15.94
N GLU A 221 2.30 -15.52 17.04
CA GLU A 221 3.07 -16.77 17.13
C GLU A 221 2.31 -18.01 16.60
N ASP A 222 1.02 -17.86 16.26
CA ASP A 222 0.27 -18.93 15.61
C ASP A 222 0.52 -18.91 14.10
N TYR A 223 1.29 -19.89 13.62
CA TYR A 223 1.64 -20.04 12.20
C TYR A 223 0.60 -20.83 11.37
N ASN A 224 -0.51 -21.24 11.98
CA ASN A 224 -1.58 -21.85 11.21
C ASN A 224 -2.25 -20.86 10.28
N MET A 225 -2.66 -21.31 9.11
CA MET A 225 -3.38 -20.47 8.15
C MET A 225 -4.85 -20.23 8.52
N THR A 226 -5.39 -20.98 9.46
CA THR A 226 -6.77 -20.83 9.94
C THR A 226 -7.04 -19.39 10.38
N GLY A 227 -8.12 -18.80 9.89
CA GLY A 227 -8.49 -17.41 10.20
C GLY A 227 -7.64 -16.34 9.50
N ARG A 228 -6.72 -16.71 8.59
CA ARG A 228 -5.86 -15.77 7.85
C ARG A 228 -6.24 -15.69 6.38
N THR A 229 -6.10 -14.53 5.80
CA THR A 229 -6.32 -14.21 4.38
C THR A 229 -7.74 -14.55 3.89
N TYR A 230 -8.12 -14.09 2.70
CA TYR A 230 -9.41 -14.42 2.08
C TYR A 230 -9.66 -15.93 1.90
N ARG A 231 -8.60 -16.74 2.00
CA ARG A 231 -8.71 -18.20 1.85
C ARG A 231 -9.28 -18.89 3.08
N TYR A 232 -9.01 -18.37 4.29
CA TYR A 232 -9.39 -19.04 5.53
C TYR A 232 -10.10 -18.12 6.53
N PHE A 233 -10.11 -16.81 6.30
CA PHE A 233 -10.83 -15.87 7.14
C PHE A 233 -12.33 -15.94 6.87
N LYS A 234 -13.10 -16.28 7.90
CA LYS A 234 -14.56 -16.41 7.83
C LYS A 234 -15.33 -15.18 8.31
N GLY A 235 -14.60 -14.14 8.75
CA GLY A 235 -15.19 -12.88 9.21
C GLY A 235 -15.48 -11.90 8.08
N ASP A 236 -15.93 -10.71 8.45
CA ASP A 236 -16.17 -9.58 7.52
C ASP A 236 -14.97 -8.63 7.55
N PRO A 237 -14.06 -8.65 6.56
CA PRO A 237 -12.91 -7.76 6.53
C PRO A 237 -13.31 -6.33 6.23
N LEU A 238 -12.41 -5.37 6.44
CA LEU A 238 -12.63 -3.98 6.02
C LEU A 238 -12.77 -3.89 4.49
N PHE A 239 -11.81 -4.48 3.78
CA PHE A 239 -11.89 -4.67 2.33
C PHE A 239 -11.49 -6.10 1.97
N PRO A 240 -12.31 -6.81 1.19
CA PRO A 240 -12.00 -8.16 0.77
C PRO A 240 -10.83 -8.17 -0.23
N PHE A 241 -10.14 -9.30 -0.34
CA PHE A 241 -9.19 -9.53 -1.42
C PHE A 241 -9.85 -9.28 -2.79
N GLY A 242 -9.13 -8.66 -3.68
CA GLY A 242 -9.62 -8.34 -5.02
C GLY A 242 -10.50 -7.09 -5.10
N TYR A 243 -10.79 -6.42 -3.98
CA TYR A 243 -11.62 -5.22 -3.94
C TYR A 243 -10.94 -4.02 -4.60
N GLY A 244 -11.72 -3.17 -5.23
CA GLY A 244 -11.33 -1.88 -5.74
C GLY A 244 -12.49 -1.18 -6.45
N LEU A 245 -12.47 0.14 -6.45
CA LEU A 245 -13.49 0.97 -7.09
C LEU A 245 -13.02 1.44 -8.48
N SER A 246 -13.98 1.84 -9.29
CA SER A 246 -13.80 2.49 -10.58
C SER A 246 -14.69 3.74 -10.66
N TYR A 247 -14.40 4.64 -11.57
CA TYR A 247 -15.28 5.78 -11.88
C TYR A 247 -16.48 5.38 -12.77
N THR A 248 -16.63 4.08 -13.02
CA THR A 248 -17.80 3.49 -13.66
C THR A 248 -18.27 2.28 -12.85
N THR A 249 -19.37 1.67 -13.24
CA THR A 249 -19.96 0.51 -12.58
C THR A 249 -20.09 -0.65 -13.55
N PHE A 250 -19.91 -1.88 -13.02
CA PHE A 250 -19.98 -3.10 -13.81
C PHE A 250 -21.05 -4.03 -13.27
N ASN A 251 -21.79 -4.64 -14.18
CA ASN A 251 -22.79 -5.66 -13.87
C ASN A 251 -22.41 -6.99 -14.52
N TYR A 252 -22.46 -8.06 -13.75
CA TYR A 252 -22.12 -9.41 -14.17
C TYR A 252 -23.38 -10.15 -14.59
N GLY A 253 -23.42 -10.59 -15.85
CA GLY A 253 -24.46 -11.49 -16.36
C GLY A 253 -24.22 -12.94 -15.95
N ASN A 254 -25.16 -13.83 -16.28
CA ASN A 254 -25.10 -15.23 -15.89
C ASN A 254 -23.86 -15.97 -16.43
N ILE A 255 -23.18 -16.67 -15.56
CA ILE A 255 -22.05 -17.53 -15.92
C ILE A 255 -22.52 -18.65 -16.83
N LYS A 256 -21.81 -18.87 -17.94
CA LYS A 256 -21.93 -20.05 -18.80
C LYS A 256 -20.75 -20.97 -18.49
N LEU A 257 -21.06 -22.18 -18.07
CA LEU A 257 -20.09 -23.20 -17.65
C LEU A 257 -20.71 -24.56 -17.98
N GLU A 258 -19.93 -25.48 -18.57
CA GLU A 258 -20.28 -26.89 -18.62
C GLU A 258 -20.20 -27.47 -17.21
N GLN A 259 -21.35 -28.00 -16.75
CA GLN A 259 -21.49 -28.42 -15.36
C GLN A 259 -20.75 -29.72 -15.00
N THR A 260 -20.39 -30.52 -16.00
CA THR A 260 -19.69 -31.79 -15.80
C THR A 260 -18.60 -31.98 -16.83
N ILE A 261 -17.37 -32.20 -16.36
CA ILE A 261 -16.21 -32.52 -17.22
C ILE A 261 -15.43 -33.68 -16.59
N LYS A 262 -14.56 -34.32 -17.38
CA LYS A 262 -13.70 -35.38 -16.85
C LYS A 262 -12.50 -34.80 -16.11
N VAL A 263 -11.99 -35.55 -15.14
CA VAL A 263 -10.72 -35.26 -14.49
C VAL A 263 -9.62 -35.16 -15.57
N GLY A 264 -8.87 -34.06 -15.57
CA GLY A 264 -7.84 -33.77 -16.58
C GLY A 264 -8.28 -32.91 -17.75
N GLU A 265 -9.57 -32.57 -17.86
CA GLU A 265 -10.08 -31.62 -18.83
C GLU A 265 -10.03 -30.16 -18.32
N THR A 266 -10.13 -29.21 -19.22
CA THR A 266 -10.18 -27.77 -18.92
C THR A 266 -11.60 -27.28 -18.85
N ALA A 267 -11.97 -26.63 -17.76
CA ALA A 267 -13.26 -25.94 -17.63
C ALA A 267 -13.22 -24.57 -18.30
N LYS A 268 -14.15 -24.32 -19.22
CA LYS A 268 -14.32 -23.01 -19.86
C LYS A 268 -15.44 -22.23 -19.19
N ILE A 269 -15.15 -20.99 -18.85
CA ILE A 269 -16.05 -20.08 -18.16
C ILE A 269 -16.25 -18.87 -19.03
N ILE A 270 -17.51 -18.52 -19.33
CA ILE A 270 -17.85 -17.27 -20.04
C ILE A 270 -18.80 -16.48 -19.14
N VAL A 271 -18.45 -15.24 -18.86
CA VAL A 271 -19.30 -14.32 -18.11
C VAL A 271 -19.48 -13.01 -18.87
N PRO A 272 -20.71 -12.60 -19.20
CA PRO A 272 -20.98 -11.28 -19.74
C PRO A 272 -20.76 -10.23 -18.65
N VAL A 273 -19.95 -9.20 -18.92
CA VAL A 273 -19.76 -8.07 -18.02
C VAL A 273 -20.17 -6.79 -18.76
N THR A 274 -21.10 -6.05 -18.18
CA THR A 274 -21.62 -4.81 -18.73
C THR A 274 -21.11 -3.61 -17.94
N ASN A 275 -20.51 -2.65 -18.62
CA ASN A 275 -20.27 -1.34 -18.06
C ASN A 275 -21.60 -0.56 -18.07
N THR A 276 -22.18 -0.31 -16.90
CA THR A 276 -23.46 0.36 -16.72
C THR A 276 -23.35 1.85 -16.52
N GLY A 277 -22.13 2.39 -16.45
CA GLY A 277 -21.89 3.82 -16.34
C GLY A 277 -21.68 4.52 -17.69
N ASN A 278 -21.29 5.77 -17.62
CA ASN A 278 -21.13 6.65 -18.77
C ASN A 278 -19.66 6.91 -19.17
N ARG A 279 -18.73 6.17 -18.56
CA ARG A 279 -17.28 6.29 -18.79
C ARG A 279 -16.70 4.91 -19.10
N ASP A 280 -15.75 4.86 -20.03
CA ASP A 280 -14.99 3.65 -20.30
C ASP A 280 -14.21 3.24 -19.03
N GLY A 281 -14.11 1.94 -18.81
CA GLY A 281 -13.41 1.42 -17.64
C GLY A 281 -12.88 0.02 -17.86
N GLU A 282 -12.03 -0.41 -16.94
CA GLU A 282 -11.49 -1.75 -16.93
C GLU A 282 -11.99 -2.50 -15.70
N GLU A 283 -12.42 -3.74 -15.90
CA GLU A 283 -12.81 -4.63 -14.83
C GLU A 283 -11.82 -5.79 -14.72
N VAL A 284 -11.58 -6.26 -13.48
CA VAL A 284 -10.79 -7.45 -13.22
C VAL A 284 -11.72 -8.57 -12.78
N VAL A 285 -12.13 -9.37 -13.75
CA VAL A 285 -12.98 -10.55 -13.49
C VAL A 285 -12.16 -11.63 -12.82
N GLN A 286 -12.62 -12.11 -11.67
CA GLN A 286 -11.93 -13.06 -10.80
C GLN A 286 -12.74 -14.34 -10.68
N VAL A 287 -12.08 -15.50 -10.77
CA VAL A 287 -12.66 -16.83 -10.63
C VAL A 287 -12.06 -17.54 -9.44
N TYR A 288 -12.90 -17.87 -8.49
CA TYR A 288 -12.50 -18.60 -7.29
C TYR A 288 -13.06 -20.03 -7.34
N LEU A 289 -12.32 -20.95 -6.74
CA LEU A 289 -12.66 -22.38 -6.61
C LEU A 289 -12.80 -22.75 -5.15
N LYS A 290 -13.81 -23.56 -4.84
CA LYS A 290 -13.99 -24.24 -3.55
C LYS A 290 -14.45 -25.66 -3.79
N LYS A 291 -13.85 -26.64 -3.12
CA LYS A 291 -14.37 -28.01 -3.09
C LYS A 291 -15.47 -28.11 -2.06
N GLN A 292 -16.67 -28.59 -2.46
CA GLN A 292 -17.87 -28.60 -1.58
C GLN A 292 -17.72 -29.51 -0.36
N GLU A 293 -17.08 -30.68 -0.55
CA GLU A 293 -16.91 -31.68 0.50
C GLU A 293 -15.72 -31.41 1.43
N ASP A 294 -14.93 -30.34 1.21
CA ASP A 294 -13.76 -30.00 2.02
C ASP A 294 -14.12 -28.88 3.02
N ALA A 295 -14.59 -29.28 4.21
CA ALA A 295 -14.98 -28.36 5.27
C ALA A 295 -13.79 -27.67 5.96
N GLU A 296 -12.62 -28.31 5.97
CA GLU A 296 -11.41 -27.83 6.63
C GLU A 296 -10.49 -27.08 5.66
N GLY A 297 -10.73 -27.20 4.37
CA GLY A 297 -9.98 -26.51 3.33
C GLY A 297 -10.28 -25.03 3.23
N PRO A 298 -9.68 -24.35 2.24
CA PRO A 298 -9.93 -22.94 2.00
C PRO A 298 -11.40 -22.65 1.69
N VAL A 299 -11.94 -21.59 2.25
CA VAL A 299 -13.31 -21.13 1.93
C VAL A 299 -13.47 -20.75 0.46
N LYS A 300 -12.38 -20.34 -0.18
CA LYS A 300 -12.22 -20.15 -1.63
C LYS A 300 -10.76 -19.91 -1.99
N THR A 301 -10.39 -20.18 -3.23
CA THR A 301 -9.04 -19.90 -3.75
C THR A 301 -9.14 -19.28 -5.14
N LEU A 302 -8.51 -18.12 -5.38
CA LEU A 302 -8.40 -17.53 -6.71
C LEU A 302 -7.66 -18.49 -7.65
N ARG A 303 -8.27 -18.82 -8.79
CA ARG A 303 -7.72 -19.76 -9.78
C ARG A 303 -7.48 -19.13 -11.14
N ALA A 304 -8.28 -18.13 -11.48
CA ALA A 304 -8.08 -17.36 -12.71
C ALA A 304 -8.57 -15.91 -12.51
N PHE A 305 -8.01 -15.00 -13.27
CA PHE A 305 -8.49 -13.63 -13.39
C PHE A 305 -8.15 -13.07 -14.76
N LYS A 306 -8.95 -12.09 -15.19
CA LYS A 306 -8.70 -11.38 -16.45
C LYS A 306 -9.10 -9.92 -16.31
N ARG A 307 -8.17 -9.01 -16.64
CA ARG A 307 -8.44 -7.59 -16.77
C ARG A 307 -8.94 -7.32 -18.19
N VAL A 308 -10.09 -6.68 -18.31
CA VAL A 308 -10.74 -6.39 -19.59
C VAL A 308 -11.23 -4.95 -19.64
N GLN A 309 -11.01 -4.30 -20.78
CA GLN A 309 -11.57 -2.97 -21.05
C GLN A 309 -13.01 -3.12 -21.54
N ILE A 310 -13.91 -2.34 -20.98
CA ILE A 310 -15.34 -2.36 -21.29
C ILE A 310 -15.78 -0.92 -21.55
N PRO A 311 -16.07 -0.55 -22.80
CA PRO A 311 -16.57 0.79 -23.11
C PRO A 311 -17.91 1.08 -22.42
N ALA A 312 -18.18 2.36 -22.18
CA ALA A 312 -19.42 2.81 -21.55
C ALA A 312 -20.67 2.25 -22.25
N GLY A 313 -21.58 1.71 -21.47
CA GLY A 313 -22.83 1.11 -21.96
C GLY A 313 -22.66 -0.18 -22.76
N LYS A 314 -21.47 -0.78 -22.83
CA LYS A 314 -21.23 -2.01 -23.59
C LYS A 314 -21.10 -3.24 -22.69
N THR A 315 -21.39 -4.39 -23.28
CA THR A 315 -21.19 -5.71 -22.68
C THR A 315 -20.07 -6.44 -23.41
N VAL A 316 -19.15 -7.03 -22.65
CA VAL A 316 -18.09 -7.91 -23.15
C VAL A 316 -18.26 -9.29 -22.55
N ASN A 317 -18.23 -10.34 -23.38
CA ASN A 317 -18.15 -11.71 -22.89
C ASN A 317 -16.71 -12.00 -22.49
N VAL A 318 -16.48 -12.17 -21.19
CA VAL A 318 -15.17 -12.46 -20.66
C VAL A 318 -14.99 -13.97 -20.58
N GLU A 319 -14.01 -14.46 -21.31
CA GLU A 319 -13.66 -15.88 -21.35
C GLU A 319 -12.47 -16.15 -20.45
N LEU A 320 -12.60 -17.14 -19.54
CA LEU A 320 -11.55 -17.63 -18.67
C LEU A 320 -11.54 -19.17 -18.75
N GLU A 321 -10.39 -19.73 -18.47
CA GLU A 321 -10.20 -21.19 -18.43
C GLU A 321 -9.61 -21.60 -17.07
N LEU A 322 -10.08 -22.74 -16.56
CA LEU A 322 -9.45 -23.46 -15.46
C LEU A 322 -8.86 -24.74 -16.04
N THR A 323 -7.57 -24.71 -16.27
CA THR A 323 -6.80 -25.89 -16.71
C THR A 323 -6.75 -26.95 -15.61
N PRO A 324 -6.36 -28.21 -15.89
CA PRO A 324 -6.21 -29.21 -14.84
C PRO A 324 -5.35 -28.72 -13.66
N LYS A 325 -4.30 -27.93 -13.92
CA LYS A 325 -3.44 -27.35 -12.90
C LYS A 325 -4.19 -26.37 -11.98
N GLN A 326 -5.08 -25.56 -12.53
CA GLN A 326 -5.90 -24.61 -11.76
C GLN A 326 -7.05 -25.30 -11.03
N LEU A 327 -7.47 -26.51 -11.47
CA LEU A 327 -8.47 -27.34 -10.82
C LEU A 327 -7.88 -28.26 -9.74
N GLU A 328 -6.55 -28.28 -9.54
CA GLU A 328 -5.96 -29.05 -8.46
C GLU A 328 -6.48 -28.64 -7.08
N TRP A 329 -6.68 -29.64 -6.25
CA TRP A 329 -7.03 -29.49 -4.85
C TRP A 329 -6.13 -30.36 -4.00
N TRP A 330 -6.00 -30.05 -2.72
CA TRP A 330 -5.22 -30.86 -1.80
C TRP A 330 -5.89 -32.20 -1.59
N ASP A 331 -5.19 -33.26 -1.85
CA ASP A 331 -5.63 -34.65 -1.60
C ASP A 331 -4.90 -35.20 -0.36
N ALA A 332 -5.61 -35.29 0.75
CA ALA A 332 -5.07 -35.80 2.01
C ALA A 332 -4.63 -37.26 1.97
N GLN A 333 -5.17 -38.07 1.04
CA GLN A 333 -4.78 -39.48 0.91
C GLN A 333 -3.40 -39.64 0.31
N THR A 334 -3.07 -38.82 -0.67
CA THR A 334 -1.78 -38.85 -1.36
C THR A 334 -0.80 -37.78 -0.85
N ASN A 335 -1.26 -36.86 0.02
CA ASN A 335 -0.52 -35.72 0.53
C ASN A 335 0.06 -34.84 -0.59
N THR A 336 -0.72 -34.62 -1.65
CA THR A 336 -0.30 -33.85 -2.85
C THR A 336 -1.44 -32.98 -3.38
N MET A 337 -1.07 -31.95 -4.17
CA MET A 337 -2.01 -31.21 -5.01
C MET A 337 -2.25 -31.99 -6.30
N ARG A 338 -3.50 -32.30 -6.60
CA ARG A 338 -3.90 -32.99 -7.85
C ARG A 338 -5.34 -32.68 -8.22
N THR A 339 -5.68 -32.88 -9.48
CA THR A 339 -7.08 -32.82 -9.93
C THR A 339 -7.80 -34.09 -9.44
N ILE A 340 -8.85 -33.93 -8.67
CA ILE A 340 -9.63 -35.04 -8.06
C ILE A 340 -11.09 -34.90 -8.43
N ALA A 341 -11.78 -36.04 -8.52
CA ALA A 341 -13.23 -36.05 -8.73
C ALA A 341 -13.99 -35.42 -7.54
N GLY A 342 -15.17 -34.89 -7.81
CA GLY A 342 -16.04 -34.27 -6.80
C GLY A 342 -16.73 -33.02 -7.30
N ASN A 343 -17.46 -32.35 -6.42
CA ASN A 343 -18.16 -31.11 -6.74
C ASN A 343 -17.39 -29.88 -6.27
N PHE A 344 -17.32 -28.92 -7.14
CA PHE A 344 -16.62 -27.65 -6.91
C PHE A 344 -17.56 -26.48 -7.16
N ASP A 345 -17.53 -25.51 -6.28
CA ASP A 345 -18.13 -24.20 -6.51
C ASP A 345 -17.16 -23.34 -7.33
N ILE A 346 -17.63 -22.94 -8.50
CA ILE A 346 -16.98 -21.92 -9.34
C ILE A 346 -17.66 -20.59 -9.01
N MET A 347 -16.90 -19.67 -8.42
CA MET A 347 -17.39 -18.38 -7.95
C MET A 347 -16.78 -17.28 -8.80
N VAL A 348 -17.59 -16.41 -9.38
CA VAL A 348 -17.12 -15.36 -10.31
C VAL A 348 -17.63 -14.00 -9.88
N GLY A 349 -16.72 -13.01 -9.83
CA GLY A 349 -17.03 -11.61 -9.50
C GLY A 349 -15.82 -10.69 -9.56
N GLY A 350 -15.98 -9.47 -9.09
CA GLY A 350 -14.93 -8.44 -9.08
C GLY A 350 -14.04 -8.46 -7.82
N ASN A 351 -14.39 -9.25 -6.80
CA ASN A 351 -13.66 -9.41 -5.54
C ASN A 351 -14.08 -10.70 -4.83
N SER A 352 -13.50 -10.98 -3.65
CA SER A 352 -13.75 -12.22 -2.90
C SER A 352 -14.95 -12.18 -1.94
N LYS A 353 -15.77 -11.15 -1.93
CA LYS A 353 -16.94 -11.04 -1.04
C LYS A 353 -18.07 -11.94 -1.52
N ASP A 354 -18.50 -12.87 -0.66
CA ASP A 354 -19.49 -13.91 -1.05
C ASP A 354 -20.78 -13.34 -1.62
N ALA A 355 -21.30 -12.26 -1.06
CA ALA A 355 -22.54 -11.62 -1.52
C ALA A 355 -22.44 -10.99 -2.93
N GLU A 356 -21.22 -10.80 -3.45
CA GLU A 356 -20.94 -10.19 -4.76
C GLU A 356 -20.45 -11.23 -5.79
N LEU A 357 -20.40 -12.52 -5.41
CA LEU A 357 -19.99 -13.62 -6.28
C LEU A 357 -21.19 -14.38 -6.83
N GLN A 358 -21.18 -14.63 -8.13
CA GLN A 358 -22.08 -15.63 -8.72
C GLN A 358 -21.44 -17.01 -8.56
N VAL A 359 -22.26 -18.02 -8.23
CA VAL A 359 -21.80 -19.38 -7.97
C VAL A 359 -22.42 -20.35 -8.97
N LYS A 360 -21.63 -21.24 -9.53
CA LYS A 360 -22.02 -22.40 -10.33
C LYS A 360 -21.26 -23.64 -9.87
N THR A 361 -21.95 -24.76 -9.78
CA THR A 361 -21.30 -26.04 -9.50
C THR A 361 -20.66 -26.62 -10.74
N LEU A 362 -19.43 -27.09 -10.61
CA LEU A 362 -18.69 -27.91 -11.56
C LEU A 362 -18.45 -29.28 -10.96
N THR A 363 -18.89 -30.34 -11.64
CA THR A 363 -18.62 -31.72 -11.26
C THR A 363 -17.45 -32.26 -12.09
N LEU A 364 -16.41 -32.73 -11.41
CA LEU A 364 -15.29 -33.49 -11.99
C LEU A 364 -15.54 -34.99 -11.81
N GLN A 365 -15.53 -35.78 -12.89
CA GLN A 365 -15.79 -37.23 -12.87
C GLN A 365 -14.75 -38.02 -13.67
#